data_c9208116a4b2120507b176a6e80650bc
#
_entry.id   c9208116a4b2120507b176a6e80650bc
#
_cell.length_a   1.000
_cell.length_b   1.000
_cell.length_c   1.000
_cell.angle_alpha   90.00
_cell.angle_beta   90.00
_cell.angle_gamma   90.00
#
_symmetry.space_group_name_H-M   'P 1'
#
loop_
_entity.id
_entity.type
_entity.pdbx_description
1 polymer ?
#
loop_
_entity_poly.entity_id
_entity_poly.type
_entity_poly.pdbx_seq_one_letter_code
_entity_poly.pdbx_strand_id
1 'polypeptide(L)'
;MAEHKIAKTSDIEQGTAKKFTIEGQTIAVFNKGEEFFAIEDTCKHKGGSLGEGELNGDTITCPLHGWQYNITNGECLMNPQVKMKSFPVKVEKGEISLEV
;
A
#
# COMPACT_ATOMS: atom_id res chain seq x y z
N MET A 1 -13.94 -5.85 11.67
CA MET A 1 -12.62 -5.90 11.01
C MET A 1 -11.86 -7.10 11.51
N ALA A 2 -11.20 -7.80 10.62
CA ALA A 2 -10.47 -9.01 10.96
C ALA A 2 -9.00 -8.87 10.59
N GLU A 3 -8.15 -9.50 11.39
CA GLU A 3 -6.71 -9.51 11.12
C GLU A 3 -6.40 -10.68 10.18
N HIS A 4 -5.70 -10.39 9.11
CA HIS A 4 -5.30 -11.38 8.11
C HIS A 4 -3.78 -11.43 8.00
N LYS A 5 -3.21 -12.60 8.26
CA LYS A 5 -1.78 -12.81 8.04
C LYS A 5 -1.58 -12.96 6.53
N ILE A 6 -0.76 -12.12 5.94
CA ILE A 6 -0.64 -12.06 4.48
C ILE A 6 0.73 -12.48 3.95
N ALA A 7 1.80 -12.22 4.69
CA ALA A 7 3.14 -12.46 4.19
C ALA A 7 4.16 -12.41 5.33
N LYS A 8 5.39 -12.69 4.99
CA LYS A 8 6.53 -12.49 5.89
C LYS A 8 7.20 -11.18 5.50
N THR A 9 7.87 -10.55 6.45
CA THR A 9 8.58 -9.28 6.16
C THR A 9 9.62 -9.47 5.05
N SER A 10 10.22 -10.66 4.95
CA SER A 10 11.20 -10.97 3.91
C SER A 10 10.58 -11.15 2.52
N ASP A 11 9.26 -11.25 2.41
CA ASP A 11 8.60 -11.41 1.12
C ASP A 11 8.51 -10.10 0.34
N ILE A 12 8.71 -8.96 1.04
CA ILE A 12 8.63 -7.64 0.41
C ILE A 12 9.95 -6.93 0.67
N GLU A 13 10.73 -6.71 -0.38
CA GLU A 13 12.02 -6.04 -0.24
C GLU A 13 11.83 -4.57 0.12
N GLN A 14 12.80 -4.02 0.86
CA GLN A 14 12.79 -2.62 1.23
C GLN A 14 12.70 -1.73 -0.02
N GLY A 15 11.82 -0.75 0.04
CA GLY A 15 11.61 0.18 -1.06
C GLY A 15 10.69 -0.35 -2.15
N THR A 16 10.05 -1.51 -1.91
CA THR A 16 9.13 -2.10 -2.88
C THR A 16 7.75 -2.32 -2.28
N ALA A 17 6.84 -2.79 -3.11
CA ALA A 17 5.48 -3.09 -2.71
C ALA A 17 5.04 -4.43 -3.26
N LYS A 18 4.01 -5.00 -2.64
CA LYS A 18 3.41 -6.23 -3.12
C LYS A 18 1.90 -6.13 -2.96
N LYS A 19 1.17 -6.67 -3.91
CA LYS A 19 -0.29 -6.63 -3.90
C LYS A 19 -0.87 -7.88 -3.26
N PHE A 20 -1.96 -7.70 -2.52
CA PHE A 20 -2.70 -8.81 -1.91
C PHE A 20 -4.18 -8.55 -2.10
N THR A 21 -4.93 -9.61 -2.36
CA THR A 21 -6.38 -9.52 -2.46
C THR A 21 -7.00 -10.18 -1.24
N ILE A 22 -7.72 -9.40 -0.44
CA ILE A 22 -8.34 -9.86 0.79
C ILE A 22 -9.80 -9.43 0.79
N GLU A 23 -10.70 -10.39 0.93
CA GLU A 23 -12.14 -10.14 0.95
C GLU A 23 -12.61 -9.26 -0.22
N GLY A 24 -12.08 -9.54 -1.41
CA GLY A 24 -12.46 -8.85 -2.63
C GLY A 24 -11.79 -7.50 -2.83
N GLN A 25 -10.91 -7.08 -1.93
CA GLN A 25 -10.19 -5.83 -2.04
C GLN A 25 -8.72 -6.08 -2.39
N THR A 26 -8.21 -5.36 -3.36
CA THR A 26 -6.78 -5.42 -3.69
C THR A 26 -6.06 -4.34 -2.91
N ILE A 27 -5.07 -4.75 -2.14
CA ILE A 27 -4.35 -3.87 -1.23
C ILE A 27 -2.88 -3.91 -1.56
N ALA A 28 -2.24 -2.74 -1.64
CA ALA A 28 -0.82 -2.62 -1.85
C ALA A 28 -0.14 -2.47 -0.50
N VAL A 29 0.85 -3.31 -0.22
CA VAL A 29 1.62 -3.28 1.01
C VAL A 29 3.03 -2.84 0.67
N PHE A 30 3.50 -1.79 1.34
CA PHE A 30 4.78 -1.15 1.06
C PHE A 30 5.76 -1.38 2.19
N ASN A 31 7.00 -1.73 1.84
CA ASN A 31 8.08 -1.85 2.79
C ASN A 31 8.97 -0.60 2.70
N LYS A 32 8.89 0.24 3.72
CA LYS A 32 9.65 1.48 3.77
C LYS A 32 10.99 1.31 4.53
N GLY A 33 11.35 0.08 4.84
CA GLY A 33 12.56 -0.24 5.59
C GLY A 33 12.20 -0.81 6.94
N GLU A 34 11.94 0.02 7.93
CA GLU A 34 11.56 -0.43 9.26
C GLU A 34 10.05 -0.48 9.46
N GLU A 35 9.31 0.13 8.55
CA GLU A 35 7.86 0.22 8.66
C GLU A 35 7.18 -0.30 7.40
N PHE A 36 6.00 -0.87 7.60
CA PHE A 36 5.15 -1.34 6.52
C PHE A 36 3.85 -0.56 6.53
N PHE A 37 3.38 -0.20 5.35
CA PHE A 37 2.13 0.53 5.18
C PHE A 37 1.27 -0.15 4.14
N ALA A 38 -0.04 -0.01 4.26
CA ALA A 38 -0.98 -0.63 3.33
C ALA A 38 -2.07 0.37 2.96
N ILE A 39 -2.31 0.51 1.65
CA ILE A 39 -3.41 1.32 1.14
C ILE A 39 -4.07 0.56 0.00
N GLU A 40 -5.25 1.01 -0.42
CA GLU A 40 -5.90 0.44 -1.58
C GLU A 40 -4.94 0.47 -2.78
N ASP A 41 -4.94 -0.59 -3.58
CA ASP A 41 -4.02 -0.70 -4.70
C ASP A 41 -4.49 0.09 -5.93
N THR A 42 -5.80 0.11 -6.18
CA THR A 42 -6.34 0.69 -7.40
C THR A 42 -6.38 2.21 -7.35
N CYS A 43 -5.60 2.86 -8.20
CA CYS A 43 -5.58 4.32 -8.30
C CYS A 43 -6.96 4.84 -8.70
N LYS A 44 -7.47 5.83 -7.97
CA LYS A 44 -8.79 6.40 -8.23
C LYS A 44 -8.84 7.23 -9.49
N HIS A 45 -7.68 7.62 -10.02
CA HIS A 45 -7.62 8.40 -11.26
C HIS A 45 -7.86 7.54 -12.50
N LYS A 46 -7.08 6.50 -12.70
CA LYS A 46 -7.16 5.68 -13.92
C LYS A 46 -7.16 4.18 -13.68
N GLY A 47 -7.30 3.76 -12.43
CA GLY A 47 -7.33 2.35 -12.11
C GLY A 47 -6.00 1.63 -12.17
N GLY A 48 -4.89 2.36 -12.23
CA GLY A 48 -3.58 1.76 -12.22
C GLY A 48 -3.27 1.12 -10.87
N SER A 49 -2.35 0.16 -10.87
CA SER A 49 -1.95 -0.53 -9.66
C SER A 49 -0.85 0.22 -8.93
N LEU A 50 -1.13 0.72 -7.73
CA LEU A 50 -0.13 1.42 -6.93
C LEU A 50 0.98 0.47 -6.48
N GLY A 51 0.66 -0.81 -6.31
CA GLY A 51 1.66 -1.81 -5.96
C GLY A 51 2.70 -2.04 -7.05
N GLU A 52 2.42 -1.60 -8.26
CA GLU A 52 3.37 -1.71 -9.38
C GLU A 52 4.04 -0.37 -9.69
N GLY A 53 3.76 0.65 -8.88
CA GLY A 53 4.35 1.96 -9.05
C GLY A 53 5.73 2.08 -8.46
N GLU A 54 6.23 3.31 -8.46
CA GLU A 54 7.54 3.61 -7.89
C GLU A 54 7.40 4.26 -6.52
N LEU A 55 8.01 3.66 -5.52
CA LEU A 55 7.99 4.18 -4.16
C LEU A 55 9.22 5.06 -3.93
N ASN A 56 8.97 6.28 -3.46
CA ASN A 56 10.03 7.22 -3.14
C ASN A 56 9.71 7.86 -1.79
N GLY A 57 10.40 7.41 -0.74
CA GLY A 57 10.09 7.83 0.62
C GLY A 57 8.69 7.38 1.02
N ASP A 58 7.81 8.34 1.33
CA ASP A 58 6.42 8.07 1.70
C ASP A 58 5.46 8.18 0.51
N THR A 59 5.99 8.42 -0.69
CA THR A 59 5.17 8.70 -1.86
C THR A 59 5.24 7.57 -2.86
N ILE A 60 4.08 7.06 -3.25
CA ILE A 60 3.97 6.08 -4.33
C ILE A 60 3.40 6.77 -5.56
N THR A 61 4.06 6.55 -6.70
CA THR A 61 3.65 7.12 -7.98
C THR A 61 2.91 6.06 -8.78
N CYS A 62 1.68 6.37 -9.16
CA CYS A 62 0.89 5.48 -10.00
C CYS A 62 1.57 5.32 -11.37
N PRO A 63 1.72 4.08 -11.89
CA PRO A 63 2.35 3.88 -13.19
C PRO A 63 1.54 4.43 -14.36
N LEU A 64 0.26 4.73 -14.14
CA LEU A 64 -0.58 5.37 -15.15
C LEU A 64 -0.75 6.85 -14.81
N HIS A 65 -0.24 7.73 -15.65
CA HIS A 65 -0.38 9.19 -15.53
C HIS A 65 0.32 9.85 -14.34
N GLY A 66 1.07 9.09 -13.53
CA GLY A 66 1.95 9.68 -12.53
C GLY A 66 1.29 10.31 -11.30
N TRP A 67 0.04 9.98 -11.00
CA TRP A 67 -0.57 10.47 -9.77
C TRP A 67 0.16 9.90 -8.56
N GLN A 68 0.34 10.72 -7.54
CA GLN A 68 1.12 10.39 -6.36
C GLN A 68 0.25 10.35 -5.11
N TYR A 69 0.53 9.38 -4.24
CA TYR A 69 -0.20 9.19 -3.01
C TYR A 69 0.77 9.00 -1.84
N ASN A 70 0.36 9.46 -0.67
CA ASN A 70 1.12 9.25 0.55
C ASN A 70 0.73 7.87 1.10
N ILE A 71 1.70 6.96 1.23
CA ILE A 71 1.40 5.59 1.67
C ILE A 71 1.06 5.49 3.16
N THR A 72 1.37 6.52 3.96
CA THR A 72 1.09 6.49 5.39
C THR A 72 -0.36 6.76 5.70
N ASN A 73 -1.06 7.51 4.85
CA ASN A 73 -2.46 7.88 5.10
C ASN A 73 -3.38 7.76 3.88
N GLY A 74 -2.81 7.48 2.69
CA GLY A 74 -3.61 7.32 1.48
C GLY A 74 -3.98 8.61 0.76
N GLU A 75 -3.53 9.76 1.25
CA GLU A 75 -3.88 11.03 0.62
C GLU A 75 -3.22 11.21 -0.74
N CYS A 76 -3.99 11.68 -1.71
CA CYS A 76 -3.48 12.02 -3.04
C CYS A 76 -2.80 13.38 -2.98
N LEU A 77 -1.55 13.46 -3.45
CA LEU A 77 -0.81 14.72 -3.44
C LEU A 77 -1.27 15.68 -4.53
N MET A 78 -1.89 15.15 -5.57
CA MET A 78 -2.36 15.94 -6.71
C MET A 78 -3.76 16.51 -6.50
N ASN A 79 -4.55 15.89 -5.64
CA ASN A 79 -5.93 16.30 -5.40
C ASN A 79 -6.30 16.00 -3.95
N PRO A 80 -6.41 17.02 -3.09
CA PRO A 80 -6.67 16.80 -1.67
C PRO A 80 -8.05 16.20 -1.37
N GLN A 81 -8.94 16.16 -2.35
CA GLN A 81 -10.25 15.56 -2.17
C GLN A 81 -10.23 14.06 -2.43
N VAL A 82 -9.15 13.54 -2.99
CA VAL A 82 -9.00 12.12 -3.29
C VAL A 82 -8.15 11.48 -2.20
N LYS A 83 -8.66 10.42 -1.61
CA LYS A 83 -7.93 9.69 -0.57
C LYS A 83 -8.15 8.20 -0.75
N MET A 84 -7.06 7.44 -0.75
CA MET A 84 -7.11 5.99 -0.78
C MET A 84 -7.35 5.50 0.65
N LYS A 85 -8.08 4.40 0.77
CA LYS A 85 -8.28 3.81 2.09
C LYS A 85 -6.98 3.20 2.56
N SER A 86 -6.59 3.49 3.80
CA SER A 86 -5.40 2.88 4.42
C SER A 86 -5.85 1.79 5.40
N PHE A 87 -4.98 0.82 5.62
CA PHE A 87 -5.27 -0.31 6.48
C PHE A 87 -4.19 -0.43 7.56
N PRO A 88 -4.56 -0.72 8.82
CA PRO A 88 -3.57 -0.95 9.85
C PRO A 88 -2.71 -2.17 9.52
N VAL A 89 -1.41 -2.03 9.69
CA VAL A 89 -0.46 -3.10 9.46
C VAL A 89 0.17 -3.48 10.78
N LYS A 90 0.22 -4.79 11.05
CA LYS A 90 0.87 -5.31 12.24
C LYS A 90 2.02 -6.22 11.82
N VAL A 91 3.19 -5.97 12.36
CA VAL A 91 4.36 -6.82 12.11
C VAL A 91 4.75 -7.47 13.42
N GLU A 92 4.76 -8.79 13.44
CA GLU A 92 5.08 -9.54 14.65
C GLU A 92 5.83 -10.80 14.27
N LYS A 93 7.00 -11.00 14.88
CA LYS A 93 7.85 -12.17 14.64
C LYS A 93 8.15 -12.42 13.15
N GLY A 94 8.39 -11.33 12.43
CA GLY A 94 8.71 -11.41 11.00
C GLY A 94 7.51 -11.67 10.10
N GLU A 95 6.29 -11.58 10.62
CA GLU A 95 5.08 -11.79 9.84
C GLU A 95 4.25 -10.53 9.77
N ILE A 96 3.65 -10.31 8.59
CA ILE A 96 2.83 -9.13 8.32
C ILE A 96 1.35 -9.52 8.34
N SER A 97 0.57 -8.77 9.10
CA SER A 97 -0.88 -8.93 9.13
C SER A 97 -1.55 -7.62 8.81
N LEU A 98 -2.68 -7.68 8.12
CA LEU A 98 -3.50 -6.51 7.81
C LEU A 98 -4.83 -6.63 8.54
N GLU A 99 -5.33 -5.49 8.96
CA GLU A 99 -6.66 -5.41 9.55
C GLU A 99 -7.62 -4.84 8.51
N VAL A 100 -8.50 -5.69 8.04
CA VAL A 100 -9.42 -5.37 6.93
C VAL A 100 -10.86 -5.57 7.36
#